data_b03e42af25500b05ac1819b1d2387e28
#
_entry.id   b03e42af25500b05ac1819b1d2387e28
#
_cell.length_a   1.000
_cell.length_b   1.000
_cell.length_c   1.000
_cell.angle_alpha   90.00
_cell.angle_beta   90.00
_cell.angle_gamma   90.00
#
_symmetry.space_group_name_H-M   'P 1'
#
loop_
_entity.id
_entity.type
_entity.pdbx_description
1 polymer ?
#
loop_
_entity_poly.entity_id
_entity_poly.type
_entity_poly.pdbx_seq_one_letter_code
_entity_poly.pdbx_strand_id
1 'polypeptide(L)'
;MAVNNYNGDYKKTETYKNADGQTKAKIERFRKENNIDNAQMYLLLLREDFRNLPKEEKQKGNRPAELLVISGIISFLVLTARQAKELLPYAGLYMIVVTVVYFSGILNPVARELSNINKLLKKYPHQYDLKKYLKEDQEKE
;
A
#
# COMPACT_ATOMS: atom_id res chain seq x y z
N MET A 1 -0.29 -18.98 1.17
CA MET A 1 -0.49 -17.63 1.76
C MET A 1 0.65 -17.35 2.71
N ALA A 2 1.53 -16.44 2.37
CA ALA A 2 2.55 -16.00 3.31
C ALA A 2 1.82 -15.30 4.47
N VAL A 3 1.86 -15.88 5.65
CA VAL A 3 1.54 -15.19 6.88
C VAL A 3 2.60 -14.13 7.00
N ASN A 4 2.26 -12.89 6.62
CA ASN A 4 3.15 -11.76 6.77
C ASN A 4 3.42 -11.62 8.27
N ASN A 5 4.59 -12.10 8.67
CA ASN A 5 5.02 -12.03 10.05
C ASN A 5 5.45 -10.58 10.32
N TYR A 6 4.49 -9.75 10.76
CA TYR A 6 4.71 -8.34 11.11
C TYR A 6 5.55 -8.14 12.39
N ASN A 7 6.10 -9.22 12.96
CA ASN A 7 7.05 -9.20 14.08
C ASN A 7 8.50 -9.29 13.58
N GLY A 8 8.86 -8.44 12.62
CA GLY A 8 10.20 -8.36 12.09
C GLY A 8 11.13 -7.47 12.93
N ASP A 9 12.43 -7.64 12.68
CA ASP A 9 13.44 -6.68 13.16
C ASP A 9 13.36 -5.41 12.32
N TYR A 10 13.03 -4.27 12.94
CA TYR A 10 12.91 -2.98 12.26
C TYR A 10 14.20 -2.54 11.53
N LYS A 11 15.37 -3.03 11.98
CA LYS A 11 16.66 -2.77 11.34
C LYS A 11 16.80 -3.44 9.96
N LYS A 12 15.93 -4.41 9.65
CA LYS A 12 15.90 -5.12 8.36
C LYS A 12 15.01 -4.45 7.32
N THR A 13 14.26 -3.40 7.68
CA THR A 13 13.46 -2.62 6.72
C THR A 13 14.35 -1.86 5.75
N GLU A 14 13.89 -1.66 4.52
CA GLU A 14 14.67 -0.95 3.49
C GLU A 14 14.88 0.51 3.88
N THR A 15 13.89 1.17 4.46
CA THR A 15 14.01 2.54 4.99
C THR A 15 15.15 2.64 6.00
N TYR A 16 15.28 1.67 6.94
CA TYR A 16 16.37 1.71 7.92
C TYR A 16 17.73 1.37 7.32
N LYS A 17 17.81 0.36 6.45
CA LYS A 17 19.07 -0.04 5.80
C LYS A 17 19.66 1.09 4.97
N ASN A 18 18.84 1.74 4.16
CA ASN A 18 19.25 2.77 3.22
C ASN A 18 19.43 4.16 3.88
N ALA A 19 19.03 4.32 5.13
CA ALA A 19 19.24 5.54 5.89
C ALA A 19 20.74 5.75 6.17
N ASP A 20 21.18 6.99 6.13
CA ASP A 20 22.52 7.38 6.58
C ASP A 20 22.66 7.29 8.12
N GLY A 21 23.88 7.48 8.61
CA GLY A 21 24.16 7.37 10.05
C GLY A 21 23.36 8.35 10.89
N GLN A 22 23.15 9.57 10.40
CA GLN A 22 22.41 10.62 11.10
C GLN A 22 20.92 10.27 11.17
N THR A 23 20.31 9.84 10.06
CA THR A 23 18.92 9.39 10.02
C THR A 23 18.70 8.16 10.89
N LYS A 24 19.62 7.20 10.91
CA LYS A 24 19.54 6.04 11.83
C LYS A 24 19.55 6.49 13.30
N ALA A 25 20.43 7.42 13.65
CA ALA A 25 20.47 7.97 15.02
C ALA A 25 19.15 8.68 15.38
N LYS A 26 18.55 9.43 14.45
CA LYS A 26 17.24 10.08 14.63
C LYS A 26 16.12 9.06 14.82
N ILE A 27 16.11 7.97 14.05
CA ILE A 27 15.15 6.88 14.20
C ILE A 27 15.26 6.21 15.58
N GLU A 28 16.49 5.94 16.05
CA GLU A 28 16.72 5.36 17.37
C GLU A 28 16.32 6.32 18.50
N ARG A 29 16.59 7.62 18.35
CA ARG A 29 16.15 8.65 19.28
C ARG A 29 14.62 8.69 19.36
N PHE A 30 13.95 8.79 18.22
CA PHE A 30 12.49 8.77 18.13
C PHE A 30 11.87 7.57 18.85
N ARG A 31 12.43 6.37 18.62
CA ARG A 31 12.00 5.15 19.28
C ARG A 31 12.12 5.24 20.80
N LYS A 32 13.26 5.74 21.32
CA LYS A 32 13.54 5.85 22.76
C LYS A 32 12.64 6.90 23.42
N GLU A 33 12.53 8.09 22.83
CA GLU A 33 11.75 9.20 23.36
C GLU A 33 10.27 8.87 23.49
N ASN A 34 9.74 8.10 22.54
CA ASN A 34 8.34 7.71 22.52
C ASN A 34 8.09 6.31 23.11
N ASN A 35 9.09 5.64 23.65
CA ASN A 35 9.02 4.31 24.22
C ASN A 35 8.35 3.29 23.28
N ILE A 36 8.71 3.34 21.99
CA ILE A 36 8.13 2.49 20.94
C ILE A 36 8.78 1.11 20.98
N ASP A 37 7.97 0.07 21.01
CA ASP A 37 8.46 -1.29 20.96
C ASP A 37 8.99 -1.70 19.57
N ASN A 38 9.69 -2.82 19.50
CA ASN A 38 10.28 -3.29 18.23
C ASN A 38 9.22 -3.60 17.17
N ALA A 39 8.08 -4.14 17.56
CA ALA A 39 7.03 -4.51 16.62
C ALA A 39 6.34 -3.27 16.03
N GLN A 40 6.04 -2.29 16.87
CA GLN A 40 5.47 -1.02 16.41
C GLN A 40 6.46 -0.26 15.51
N MET A 41 7.76 -0.23 15.89
CA MET A 41 8.79 0.42 15.09
C MET A 41 8.97 -0.25 13.73
N TYR A 42 8.94 -1.59 13.71
CA TYR A 42 8.96 -2.36 12.46
C TYR A 42 7.78 -1.99 11.54
N LEU A 43 6.56 -1.90 12.08
CA LEU A 43 5.39 -1.52 11.29
C LEU A 43 5.47 -0.08 10.78
N LEU A 44 6.01 0.86 11.56
CA LEU A 44 6.20 2.25 11.15
C LEU A 44 7.17 2.36 9.97
N LEU A 45 8.32 1.70 10.06
CA LEU A 45 9.32 1.70 8.98
C LEU A 45 8.84 0.92 7.75
N LEU A 46 8.19 -0.23 7.95
CA LEU A 46 7.59 -1.00 6.85
C LEU A 46 6.53 -0.18 6.10
N ARG A 47 5.73 0.62 6.79
CA ARG A 47 4.80 1.57 6.17
C ARG A 47 5.51 2.55 5.27
N GLU A 48 6.66 3.08 5.69
CA GLU A 48 7.46 3.99 4.86
C GLU A 48 8.11 3.26 3.67
N ASP A 49 8.56 2.02 3.83
CA ASP A 49 9.04 1.19 2.72
C ASP A 49 7.99 1.11 1.60
N PHE A 50 6.74 0.75 1.94
CA PHE A 50 5.65 0.70 0.96
C PHE A 50 5.26 2.07 0.39
N ARG A 51 5.34 3.14 1.19
CA ARG A 51 5.08 4.51 0.73
C ARG A 51 6.15 5.00 -0.25
N ASN A 52 7.39 4.59 -0.06
CA ASN A 52 8.53 5.03 -0.85
C ASN A 52 8.80 4.14 -2.07
N LEU A 53 8.03 3.06 -2.28
CA LEU A 53 8.15 2.24 -3.48
C LEU A 53 8.06 3.10 -4.75
N PRO A 54 8.88 2.83 -5.77
CA PRO A 54 8.81 3.49 -7.07
C PRO A 54 7.40 3.40 -7.66
N LYS A 55 6.99 4.44 -8.39
CA LYS A 55 5.66 4.47 -9.03
C LYS A 55 5.42 3.25 -9.93
N GLU A 56 6.46 2.80 -10.62
CA GLU A 56 6.41 1.62 -11.49
C GLU A 56 6.05 0.34 -10.73
N GLU A 57 6.62 0.13 -9.55
CA GLU A 57 6.31 -1.04 -8.72
C GLU A 57 4.90 -0.96 -8.14
N LYS A 58 4.47 0.23 -7.74
CA LYS A 58 3.07 0.46 -7.31
C LYS A 58 2.09 0.19 -8.44
N GLN A 59 2.42 0.57 -9.67
CA GLN A 59 1.58 0.36 -10.85
C GLN A 59 1.55 -1.11 -11.30
N LYS A 60 2.68 -1.83 -11.21
CA LYS A 60 2.70 -3.28 -11.50
C LYS A 60 1.65 -4.05 -10.70
N GLY A 61 1.34 -3.60 -9.48
CA GLY A 61 0.27 -4.15 -8.66
C GLY A 61 -1.13 -3.96 -9.23
N ASN A 62 -1.34 -3.01 -10.14
CA ASN A 62 -2.65 -2.75 -10.76
C ASN A 62 -2.92 -3.60 -12.02
N ARG A 63 -1.91 -4.27 -12.57
CA ARG A 63 -2.04 -5.07 -13.81
C ARG A 63 -3.23 -6.05 -13.81
N PRO A 64 -3.53 -6.81 -12.73
CA PRO A 64 -4.70 -7.68 -12.71
C PRO A 64 -6.01 -6.92 -12.90
N ALA A 65 -6.13 -5.74 -12.28
CA ALA A 65 -7.31 -4.90 -12.40
C ALA A 65 -7.42 -4.27 -13.80
N GLU A 66 -6.31 -3.87 -14.40
CA GLU A 66 -6.24 -3.36 -15.78
C GLU A 66 -6.70 -4.42 -16.78
N LEU A 67 -6.26 -5.68 -16.62
CA LEU A 67 -6.69 -6.79 -17.47
C LEU A 67 -8.20 -7.04 -17.36
N LEU A 68 -8.78 -6.91 -16.16
CA LEU A 68 -10.23 -7.02 -15.98
C LEU A 68 -10.98 -5.90 -16.71
N VAL A 69 -10.49 -4.65 -16.63
CA VAL A 69 -11.08 -3.51 -17.35
C VAL A 69 -11.03 -3.77 -18.87
N ILE A 70 -9.87 -4.16 -19.38
CA ILE A 70 -9.68 -4.45 -20.82
C ILE A 70 -10.62 -5.57 -21.27
N SER A 71 -10.73 -6.67 -20.50
CA SER A 71 -11.63 -7.79 -20.84
C SER A 71 -13.09 -7.35 -20.85
N GLY A 72 -13.49 -6.47 -19.95
CA GLY A 72 -14.82 -5.88 -19.91
C GLY A 72 -15.14 -5.05 -21.15
N ILE A 73 -14.22 -4.19 -21.56
CA ILE A 73 -14.36 -3.37 -22.77
C ILE A 73 -14.49 -4.25 -24.02
N ILE A 74 -13.61 -5.25 -24.16
CA ILE A 74 -13.66 -6.19 -25.29
C ILE A 74 -15.00 -6.94 -25.31
N SER A 75 -15.46 -7.47 -24.17
CA SER A 75 -16.74 -8.16 -24.06
C SER A 75 -17.91 -7.27 -24.48
N PHE A 76 -17.91 -6.01 -24.02
CA PHE A 76 -18.95 -5.04 -24.38
C PHE A 76 -18.97 -4.77 -25.89
N LEU A 77 -17.81 -4.57 -26.50
CA LEU A 77 -17.68 -4.33 -27.95
C LEU A 77 -18.17 -5.55 -28.77
N VAL A 78 -17.79 -6.76 -28.36
CA VAL A 78 -18.23 -8.00 -29.05
C VAL A 78 -19.73 -8.17 -28.94
N LEU A 79 -20.33 -7.95 -27.78
CA LEU A 79 -21.79 -8.06 -27.60
C LEU A 79 -22.54 -7.01 -28.42
N THR A 80 -22.02 -5.81 -28.49
CA THR A 80 -22.60 -4.74 -29.31
C THR A 80 -22.51 -5.09 -30.82
N ALA A 81 -21.36 -5.56 -31.29
CA ALA A 81 -21.16 -5.95 -32.68
C ALA A 81 -22.05 -7.11 -33.10
N ARG A 82 -22.33 -8.05 -32.19
CA ARG A 82 -23.22 -9.19 -32.43
C ARG A 82 -24.71 -8.87 -32.26
N GLN A 83 -25.04 -7.61 -31.94
CA GLN A 83 -26.41 -7.18 -31.66
C GLN A 83 -27.11 -7.98 -30.54
N ALA A 84 -26.35 -8.53 -29.62
CA ALA A 84 -26.82 -9.31 -28.49
C ALA A 84 -27.42 -8.38 -27.40
N LYS A 85 -28.47 -7.66 -27.75
CA LYS A 85 -29.09 -6.60 -26.90
C LYS A 85 -29.51 -7.12 -25.53
N GLU A 86 -29.91 -8.37 -25.43
CA GLU A 86 -30.33 -8.98 -24.16
C GLU A 86 -29.20 -9.13 -23.15
N LEU A 87 -27.93 -9.22 -23.61
CA LEU A 87 -26.77 -9.37 -22.76
C LEU A 87 -26.10 -8.04 -22.39
N LEU A 88 -26.46 -6.94 -23.05
CA LEU A 88 -25.87 -5.61 -22.77
C LEU A 88 -26.04 -5.13 -21.33
N PRO A 89 -27.22 -5.32 -20.65
CA PRO A 89 -27.36 -4.93 -19.25
C PRO A 89 -26.38 -5.66 -18.32
N TYR A 90 -26.11 -6.94 -18.59
CA TYR A 90 -25.16 -7.74 -17.80
C TYR A 90 -23.72 -7.27 -18.02
N ALA A 91 -23.36 -6.92 -19.26
CA ALA A 91 -22.06 -6.33 -19.56
C ALA A 91 -21.88 -4.96 -18.88
N GLY A 92 -22.94 -4.15 -18.84
CA GLY A 92 -22.96 -2.88 -18.11
C GLY A 92 -22.74 -3.07 -16.61
N LEU A 93 -23.46 -4.00 -15.99
CA LEU A 93 -23.30 -4.35 -14.58
C LEU A 93 -21.87 -4.85 -14.28
N TYR A 94 -21.33 -5.72 -15.14
CA TYR A 94 -19.95 -6.19 -15.03
C TYR A 94 -18.96 -5.03 -15.04
N MET A 95 -19.10 -4.07 -15.95
CA MET A 95 -18.23 -2.89 -16.03
C MET A 95 -18.31 -2.02 -14.77
N ILE A 96 -19.49 -1.87 -14.17
CA ILE A 96 -19.62 -1.14 -12.90
C ILE A 96 -18.84 -1.87 -11.79
N VAL A 97 -19.02 -3.18 -11.65
CA VAL A 97 -18.30 -3.98 -10.64
C VAL A 97 -16.80 -3.89 -10.83
N VAL A 98 -16.32 -4.06 -12.06
CA VAL A 98 -14.88 -3.97 -12.39
C VAL A 98 -14.33 -2.58 -12.07
N THR A 99 -15.09 -1.54 -12.38
CA THR A 99 -14.69 -0.15 -12.06
C THR A 99 -14.55 0.05 -10.55
N VAL A 100 -15.51 -0.42 -9.76
CA VAL A 100 -15.46 -0.36 -8.29
C VAL A 100 -14.24 -1.13 -7.76
N VAL A 101 -13.98 -2.33 -8.26
CA VAL A 101 -12.82 -3.15 -7.88
C VAL A 101 -11.50 -2.45 -8.24
N TYR A 102 -11.42 -1.84 -9.42
CA TYR A 102 -10.24 -1.09 -9.84
C TYR A 102 -9.93 0.09 -8.91
N PHE A 103 -10.94 0.94 -8.65
CA PHE A 103 -10.76 2.12 -7.80
C PHE A 103 -10.60 1.79 -6.31
N SER A 104 -11.16 0.68 -5.83
CA SER A 104 -10.97 0.23 -4.45
C SER A 104 -9.54 -0.21 -4.13
N GLY A 105 -8.73 -0.50 -5.17
CA GLY A 105 -7.36 -1.02 -5.01
C GLY A 105 -7.27 -2.40 -4.37
N ILE A 106 -8.39 -3.13 -4.23
CA ILE A 106 -8.44 -4.46 -3.58
C ILE A 106 -7.47 -5.45 -4.26
N LEU A 107 -7.32 -5.35 -5.57
CA LEU A 107 -6.43 -6.21 -6.35
C LEU A 107 -4.97 -5.75 -6.34
N ASN A 108 -4.68 -4.57 -5.77
CA ASN A 108 -3.31 -4.09 -5.65
C ASN A 108 -2.69 -4.63 -4.36
N PRO A 109 -1.69 -5.53 -4.43
CA PRO A 109 -1.06 -6.11 -3.25
C PRO A 109 -0.38 -5.06 -2.37
N VAL A 110 0.22 -4.01 -2.96
CA VAL A 110 0.86 -2.91 -2.23
C VAL A 110 -0.17 -2.12 -1.41
N ALA A 111 -1.30 -1.76 -2.02
CA ALA A 111 -2.37 -1.04 -1.33
C ALA A 111 -2.98 -1.88 -0.20
N ARG A 112 -3.14 -3.19 -0.43
CA ARG A 112 -3.66 -4.13 0.56
C ARG A 112 -2.71 -4.26 1.76
N GLU A 113 -1.41 -4.45 1.50
CA GLU A 113 -0.41 -4.53 2.58
C GLU A 113 -0.34 -3.23 3.38
N LEU A 114 -0.33 -2.07 2.71
CA LEU A 114 -0.35 -0.78 3.39
C LEU A 114 -1.61 -0.60 4.25
N SER A 115 -2.77 -1.06 3.77
CA SER A 115 -4.01 -1.07 4.54
C SER A 115 -3.90 -1.96 5.79
N ASN A 116 -3.32 -3.16 5.65
CA ASN A 116 -3.12 -4.09 6.76
C ASN A 116 -2.17 -3.51 7.81
N ILE A 117 -1.05 -2.93 7.39
CA ILE A 117 -0.10 -2.25 8.29
C ILE A 117 -0.79 -1.12 9.05
N ASN A 118 -1.58 -0.29 8.37
CA ASN A 118 -2.32 0.79 9.00
C ASN A 118 -3.36 0.28 10.01
N LYS A 119 -4.03 -0.84 9.73
CA LYS A 119 -4.96 -1.47 10.67
C LYS A 119 -4.24 -1.99 11.93
N LEU A 120 -3.04 -2.55 11.76
CA LEU A 120 -2.24 -3.02 12.89
C LEU A 120 -1.72 -1.84 13.72
N LEU A 121 -1.23 -0.79 13.08
CA LEU A 121 -0.78 0.43 13.78
C LEU A 121 -1.89 1.10 14.58
N LYS A 122 -3.16 1.03 14.11
CA LYS A 122 -4.32 1.55 14.85
C LYS A 122 -4.60 0.83 16.17
N LYS A 123 -4.05 -0.36 16.39
CA LYS A 123 -4.18 -1.09 17.67
C LYS A 123 -3.28 -0.51 18.77
N TYR A 124 -2.28 0.27 18.42
CA TYR A 124 -1.41 0.93 19.39
C TYR A 124 -2.07 2.22 19.91
N PRO A 125 -1.88 2.54 21.19
CA PRO A 125 -2.55 3.69 21.83
C PRO A 125 -2.13 5.04 21.22
N HIS A 126 -0.89 5.12 20.72
CA HIS A 126 -0.36 6.34 20.11
C HIS A 126 -0.10 6.15 18.61
N GLN A 127 -0.62 7.08 17.83
CA GLN A 127 -0.41 7.12 16.38
C GLN A 127 0.80 8.01 16.08
N TYR A 128 1.89 7.40 15.65
CA TYR A 128 3.11 8.13 15.29
C TYR A 128 3.23 8.31 13.78
N ASP A 129 3.71 9.48 13.36
CA ASP A 129 4.12 9.75 11.98
C ASP A 129 5.63 9.98 11.92
N LEU A 130 6.37 8.91 11.62
CA LEU A 130 7.82 8.92 11.53
C LEU A 130 8.30 9.91 10.45
N LYS A 131 7.59 10.00 9.32
CA LYS A 131 7.96 10.90 8.23
C LYS A 131 7.88 12.37 8.65
N LYS A 132 6.87 12.72 9.42
CA LYS A 132 6.72 14.08 9.95
C LYS A 132 7.85 14.41 10.91
N TYR A 133 8.17 13.50 11.83
CA TYR A 133 9.27 13.66 12.78
C TYR A 133 10.62 13.88 12.09
N LEU A 134 10.94 13.02 11.09
CA LEU A 134 12.21 13.12 10.38
C LEU A 134 12.34 14.42 9.56
N LYS A 135 11.23 15.00 9.08
CA LYS A 135 11.23 16.29 8.38
C LYS A 135 11.40 17.49 9.34
N GLU A 136 10.65 17.52 10.44
CA GLU A 136 10.69 18.61 11.41
C GLU A 136 12.08 18.75 12.06
N ASP A 137 12.82 17.66 12.16
CA ASP A 137 14.17 17.66 12.69
C ASP A 137 15.21 18.17 11.67
N GLN A 138 14.91 18.08 10.37
CA GLN A 138 15.75 18.67 9.30
C GLN A 138 15.59 20.20 9.18
N GLU A 139 14.44 20.73 9.58
CA GLU A 139 14.18 22.19 9.56
C GLU A 139 14.75 22.92 10.78
N LYS A 140 15.23 22.19 11.78
CA LYS A 140 15.80 22.73 13.02
C LYS A 140 17.34 22.74 13.06
N GLU A 141 18.00 22.14 12.08
CA GLU A 141 19.45 22.16 11.88
C GLU A 141 19.82 23.21 10.80
#